data_2ed08fe33f77384f5b9b0d517b1791ad
#
_entry.id   2ed08fe33f77384f5b9b0d517b1791ad
#
_cell.length_a   1.000
_cell.length_b   1.000
_cell.length_c   1.000
_cell.angle_alpha   90.00
_cell.angle_beta   90.00
_cell.angle_gamma   90.00
#
_symmetry.space_group_name_H-M   'P 1'
#
loop_
_entity.id
_entity.type
_entity.pdbx_description
1 polymer ?
#
loop_
_entity_poly.entity_id
_entity_poly.type
_entity_poly.pdbx_seq_one_letter_code
_entity_poly.pdbx_strand_id
1 'polypeptide(L)'
;MRTMLKVQISAEAGNRAIKDGSLPEIIRKTLEAVQAEAAYFTAVDGKRTMFAVFDLKASSDIPRIAEPLFMGLNAAVEFIPCMNAEELKTGLAALG
;
A
#
# COMPACT_ATOMS: atom_id res chain seq x y z
N MET A 1 -4.16 12.86 -4.58
CA MET A 1 -2.70 12.99 -4.35
C MET A 1 -2.05 11.63 -4.52
N ARG A 2 -1.02 11.57 -5.34
CA ARG A 2 -0.28 10.31 -5.52
C ARG A 2 0.30 9.86 -4.20
N THR A 3 0.01 8.62 -3.83
CA THR A 3 0.35 8.07 -2.52
C THR A 3 0.94 6.67 -2.70
N MET A 4 2.01 6.41 -1.97
CA MET A 4 2.57 5.07 -1.89
C MET A 4 2.01 4.40 -0.63
N LEU A 5 1.32 3.29 -0.85
CA LEU A 5 0.82 2.43 0.22
C LEU A 5 1.88 1.37 0.49
N LYS A 6 2.40 1.34 1.69
CA LYS A 6 3.31 0.28 2.11
C LYS A 6 2.58 -0.61 3.11
N VAL A 7 2.50 -1.89 2.80
CA VAL A 7 1.84 -2.88 3.65
C VAL A 7 2.85 -3.97 3.99
N GLN A 8 3.12 -4.14 5.27
CA GLN A 8 4.08 -5.15 5.73
C GLN A 8 3.41 -6.05 6.76
N ILE A 9 3.62 -7.36 6.64
CA ILE A 9 3.05 -8.35 7.54
C ILE A 9 4.14 -9.21 8.16
N SER A 10 3.91 -9.65 9.41
CA SER A 10 4.81 -10.59 10.07
C SER A 10 4.83 -11.94 9.34
N ALA A 11 5.90 -12.69 9.52
CA ALA A 11 5.97 -14.04 8.96
C ALA A 11 4.82 -14.90 9.46
N GLU A 12 4.48 -14.79 10.75
CA GLU A 12 3.40 -15.57 11.34
C GLU A 12 2.04 -15.26 10.72
N ALA A 13 1.68 -13.98 10.62
CA ALA A 13 0.41 -13.58 10.02
C ALA A 13 0.35 -13.93 8.53
N GLY A 14 1.46 -13.74 7.82
CA GLY A 14 1.54 -14.08 6.40
C GLY A 14 1.43 -15.58 6.16
N ASN A 15 2.09 -16.40 6.98
CA ASN A 15 2.01 -17.86 6.87
C ASN A 15 0.57 -18.33 7.07
N ARG A 16 -0.12 -17.78 8.07
CA ARG A 16 -1.53 -18.10 8.33
C ARG A 16 -2.41 -17.71 7.15
N ALA A 17 -2.24 -16.50 6.63
CA ALA A 17 -3.06 -16.00 5.53
C ALA A 17 -2.82 -16.72 4.20
N ILE A 18 -1.60 -17.24 3.98
CA ILE A 18 -1.32 -18.09 2.83
C ILE A 18 -2.02 -19.44 2.99
N LYS A 19 -1.91 -20.04 4.17
CA LYS A 19 -2.49 -21.37 4.43
C LYS A 19 -4.02 -21.37 4.33
N ASP A 20 -4.67 -20.31 4.79
CA ASP A 20 -6.14 -20.21 4.73
C ASP A 20 -6.65 -19.57 3.45
N GLY A 21 -5.77 -19.13 2.56
CA GLY A 21 -6.13 -18.55 1.27
C GLY A 21 -6.57 -17.11 1.32
N SER A 22 -6.54 -16.44 2.48
CA SER A 22 -7.02 -15.06 2.61
C SER A 22 -6.06 -14.03 2.03
N LEU A 23 -4.75 -14.31 2.00
CA LEU A 23 -3.76 -13.32 1.57
C LEU A 23 -3.97 -12.86 0.12
N PRO A 24 -4.07 -13.76 -0.88
CA PRO A 24 -4.28 -13.32 -2.25
C PRO A 24 -5.58 -12.53 -2.41
N GLU A 25 -6.62 -12.92 -1.71
CA GLU A 25 -7.93 -12.28 -1.80
C GLU A 25 -7.91 -10.88 -1.21
N ILE A 26 -7.27 -10.69 -0.05
CA ILE A 26 -7.15 -9.38 0.58
C ILE A 26 -6.33 -8.45 -0.32
N ILE A 27 -5.22 -8.94 -0.88
CA ILE A 27 -4.38 -8.17 -1.81
C ILE A 27 -5.20 -7.74 -3.02
N ARG A 28 -5.92 -8.67 -3.66
CA ARG A 28 -6.73 -8.38 -4.83
C ARG A 28 -7.76 -7.30 -4.54
N LYS A 29 -8.50 -7.44 -3.45
CA LYS A 29 -9.51 -6.46 -3.04
C LYS A 29 -8.91 -5.09 -2.76
N THR A 30 -7.74 -5.05 -2.12
CA THR A 30 -7.05 -3.80 -1.81
C THR A 30 -6.64 -3.08 -3.08
N LEU A 31 -5.97 -3.77 -4.01
CA LEU A 31 -5.50 -3.18 -5.26
C LEU A 31 -6.67 -2.69 -6.12
N GLU A 32 -7.77 -3.42 -6.12
CA GLU A 32 -8.99 -3.03 -6.83
C GLU A 32 -9.63 -1.81 -6.19
N ALA A 33 -9.73 -1.78 -4.85
CA ALA A 33 -10.36 -0.67 -4.13
C ALA A 33 -9.62 0.66 -4.31
N VAL A 34 -8.29 0.62 -4.38
CA VAL A 34 -7.48 1.84 -4.55
C VAL A 34 -7.23 2.18 -6.01
N GLN A 35 -7.54 1.27 -6.95
CA GLN A 35 -7.23 1.42 -8.37
C GLN A 35 -5.75 1.72 -8.58
N ALA A 36 -4.90 0.85 -8.07
CA ALA A 36 -3.45 1.04 -8.07
C ALA A 36 -2.91 1.22 -9.49
N GLU A 37 -2.08 2.24 -9.67
CA GLU A 37 -1.37 2.44 -10.94
C GLU A 37 -0.18 1.49 -11.08
N ALA A 38 0.37 1.02 -9.94
CA ALA A 38 1.46 0.05 -9.90
C ALA A 38 1.48 -0.63 -8.54
N ALA A 39 1.88 -1.88 -8.51
CA ALA A 39 2.05 -2.62 -7.26
C ALA A 39 3.25 -3.56 -7.38
N TYR A 40 4.06 -3.63 -6.33
CA TYR A 40 5.24 -4.47 -6.28
C TYR A 40 5.30 -5.20 -4.95
N PHE A 41 5.83 -6.41 -4.98
CA PHE A 41 5.91 -7.27 -3.80
C PHE A 41 7.36 -7.68 -3.59
N THR A 42 7.81 -7.61 -2.34
CA THR A 42 9.19 -7.94 -2.00
C THR A 42 9.27 -8.32 -0.51
N ALA A 43 10.48 -8.51 -0.03
CA ALA A 43 10.76 -8.67 1.39
C ALA A 43 11.58 -7.48 1.87
N VAL A 44 11.13 -6.81 2.92
CA VAL A 44 11.83 -5.71 3.58
C VAL A 44 11.98 -6.08 5.05
N ASP A 45 13.19 -6.00 5.57
CA ASP A 45 13.49 -6.41 6.95
C ASP A 45 13.06 -7.86 7.21
N GLY A 46 13.19 -8.71 6.20
CA GLY A 46 12.83 -10.12 6.31
C GLY A 46 11.33 -10.41 6.34
N LYS A 47 10.51 -9.42 6.01
CA LYS A 47 9.04 -9.56 6.06
C LYS A 47 8.43 -9.29 4.70
N ARG A 48 7.33 -10.02 4.42
CA ARG A 48 6.55 -9.79 3.20
C ARG A 48 6.05 -8.36 3.16
N THR A 49 6.29 -7.67 2.04
CA THR A 49 5.97 -6.25 1.92
C THR A 49 5.39 -5.97 0.54
N MET A 50 4.33 -5.18 0.50
CA MET A 50 3.74 -4.68 -0.73
C MET A 50 3.92 -3.17 -0.79
N PHE A 51 4.29 -2.68 -1.97
CA PHE A 51 4.25 -1.26 -2.30
C PHE A 51 3.24 -1.08 -3.42
N ALA A 52 2.26 -0.24 -3.21
CA ALA A 52 1.27 0.08 -4.24
C ALA A 52 1.17 1.60 -4.37
N VAL A 53 1.11 2.09 -5.60
CA VAL A 53 0.99 3.52 -5.87
C VAL A 53 -0.40 3.78 -6.41
N PHE A 54 -1.08 4.77 -5.85
CA PHE A 54 -2.45 5.09 -6.21
C PHE A 54 -2.76 6.56 -5.93
N ASP A 55 -3.91 7.02 -6.42
CA ASP A 55 -4.39 8.37 -6.13
C ASP A 55 -5.29 8.35 -4.90
N LEU A 56 -4.80 8.90 -3.79
CA LEU A 56 -5.60 9.08 -2.58
C LEU A 56 -6.44 10.34 -2.75
N LYS A 57 -7.72 10.16 -3.00
CA LYS A 57 -8.61 11.29 -3.34
C LYS A 57 -9.02 12.11 -2.13
N ALA A 58 -9.20 11.46 -0.99
CA ALA A 58 -9.54 12.13 0.26
C ALA A 58 -8.87 11.41 1.43
N SER A 59 -8.39 12.17 2.41
CA SER A 59 -7.78 11.59 3.61
C SER A 59 -8.75 10.70 4.37
N SER A 60 -10.05 10.99 4.27
CA SER A 60 -11.10 10.18 4.89
C SER A 60 -11.25 8.77 4.29
N ASP A 61 -10.59 8.50 3.15
CA ASP A 61 -10.56 7.16 2.56
C ASP A 61 -9.55 6.24 3.26
N ILE A 62 -8.65 6.79 4.07
CA ILE A 62 -7.58 6.00 4.72
C ILE A 62 -8.15 4.84 5.56
N PRO A 63 -9.14 5.05 6.46
CA PRO A 63 -9.66 3.92 7.23
C PRO A 63 -10.27 2.83 6.37
N ARG A 64 -10.99 3.18 5.32
CA ARG A 64 -11.60 2.21 4.40
C ARG A 64 -10.54 1.30 3.76
N ILE A 65 -9.39 1.87 3.45
CA ILE A 65 -8.28 1.13 2.83
C ILE A 65 -7.48 0.36 3.89
N ALA A 66 -7.16 1.00 5.00
CA ALA A 66 -6.23 0.47 5.99
C ALA A 66 -6.85 -0.56 6.94
N GLU A 67 -8.09 -0.35 7.39
CA GLU A 67 -8.68 -1.20 8.42
C GLU A 67 -8.81 -2.68 8.02
N PRO A 68 -9.21 -3.03 6.78
CA PRO A 68 -9.19 -4.44 6.38
C PRO A 68 -7.80 -5.08 6.44
N LEU A 69 -6.75 -4.28 6.20
CA LEU A 69 -5.37 -4.75 6.28
C LEU A 69 -4.93 -4.95 7.73
N PHE A 70 -5.29 -4.01 8.60
CA PHE A 70 -5.03 -4.13 10.04
C PHE A 70 -5.74 -5.35 10.61
N MET A 71 -7.04 -5.45 10.39
CA MET A 71 -7.85 -6.51 10.99
C MET A 71 -7.64 -7.86 10.35
N GLY A 72 -7.49 -7.91 9.04
CA GLY A 72 -7.38 -9.16 8.30
C GLY A 72 -5.99 -9.78 8.31
N LEU A 73 -4.95 -8.95 8.39
CA LEU A 73 -3.56 -9.40 8.25
C LEU A 73 -2.65 -8.99 9.41
N ASN A 74 -3.15 -8.28 10.39
CA ASN A 74 -2.31 -7.65 11.42
C ASN A 74 -1.17 -6.85 10.79
N ALA A 75 -1.45 -6.17 9.68
CA ALA A 75 -0.44 -5.50 8.88
C ALA A 75 0.02 -4.20 9.52
N ALA A 76 1.26 -3.83 9.25
CA ALA A 76 1.74 -2.46 9.42
C ALA A 76 1.46 -1.73 8.11
N VAL A 77 0.81 -0.58 8.18
CA VAL A 77 0.34 0.15 6.99
C VAL A 77 0.83 1.58 7.04
N GLU A 78 1.44 2.04 5.95
CA GLU A 78 1.91 3.42 5.83
C GLU A 78 1.36 4.02 4.54
N PHE A 79 0.95 5.28 4.62
CA PHE A 79 0.53 6.07 3.47
C PHE A 79 1.54 7.19 3.28
N ILE A 80 2.29 7.16 2.19
CA ILE A 80 3.42 8.06 1.97
C ILE A 80 3.15 8.90 0.74
N PRO A 81 3.01 10.23 0.87
CA PRO A 81 2.92 11.10 -0.30
C PRO A 81 4.14 10.91 -1.18
N CYS A 82 3.94 10.76 -2.48
CA CYS A 82 5.04 10.57 -3.41
C CYS A 82 4.78 11.31 -4.71
N MET A 83 5.82 11.44 -5.52
CA MET A 83 5.82 12.16 -6.79
C MET A 83 6.37 11.27 -7.88
N ASN A 84 5.83 11.40 -9.08
CA ASN A 84 6.54 10.89 -10.25
C ASN A 84 7.57 11.93 -10.73
N ALA A 85 8.31 11.62 -11.78
CA ALA A 85 9.37 12.51 -12.28
C ALA A 85 8.83 13.87 -12.73
N GLU A 86 7.67 13.90 -13.37
CA GLU A 86 7.04 15.15 -13.82
C GLU A 86 6.61 16.03 -12.64
N GLU A 87 6.04 15.42 -11.62
CA GLU A 87 5.62 16.13 -10.41
C GLU A 87 6.82 16.69 -9.66
N LEU A 88 7.92 15.93 -9.60
CA LEU A 88 9.17 16.41 -9.02
C LEU A 88 9.68 17.64 -9.77
N LYS A 89 9.70 17.55 -11.10
CA LYS A 89 10.15 18.67 -11.95
C LYS A 89 9.33 19.93 -11.71
N THR A 90 8.01 19.78 -11.62
CA THR A 90 7.10 20.89 -11.31
C THR A 90 7.41 21.50 -9.95
N GLY A 91 7.62 20.66 -8.94
CA GLY A 91 7.95 21.11 -7.60
C GLY A 91 9.28 21.85 -7.53
N LEU A 92 10.30 21.33 -8.21
CA LEU A 92 11.61 21.98 -8.26
C LEU A 92 11.57 23.33 -8.98
N ALA A 93 10.77 23.46 -10.02
CA ALA A 93 10.60 24.71 -10.75
C ALA A 93 10.01 25.81 -9.87
N ALA A 94 9.26 25.47 -8.85
CA ALA A 94 8.67 26.42 -7.91
C ALA A 94 9.70 27.04 -6.95
N LEU A 95 10.92 26.50 -6.91
CA LEU A 95 11.98 27.05 -6.07
C LEU A 95 12.63 28.31 -6.67
N GLY A 96 12.25 28.63 -7.86
CA GLY A 96 12.77 29.80 -8.59
C GLY A 96 13.85 29.41 -9.53
#